data_ebe6ecfe7bdcea12fca451b1d9a29da7
#
_entry.id   ebe6ecfe7bdcea12fca451b1d9a29da7
#
_cell.length_a   1.000
_cell.length_b   1.000
_cell.length_c   1.000
_cell.angle_alpha   90.00
_cell.angle_beta   90.00
_cell.angle_gamma   90.00
#
_symmetry.space_group_name_H-M   'P 1'
#
loop_
_entity.id
_entity.type
_entity.pdbx_description
1 polymer ?
#
loop_
_entity_poly.entity_id
_entity_poly.type
_entity_poly.pdbx_seq_one_letter_code
_entity_poly.pdbx_strand_id
1 'polypeptide(L)'
;MYRALFNIFFRRLDAEFAHHLGALVISLAGLLPIPKRQKSVSVAGLAFINRIGMAAGFDKNAKLIRGLYRLGFGHVEIGTVTPRPQPGNDKPRLFRVPELNALINRMGFNNDGAIAIGQRLKRLRQQNSDLPVIGVNIGKNKLTELTQAPADYAFCARELAEYADYLAVNVSSPNTPGLRDLQQTESLRPILQTVKDNSSGKPIFVKISPDSSDQDLLDVAKLITELDLAGIIATNTTVSRPAGDQRELTETGGLSGRPLASRSKEVLILLRAALPGKVIISVGGIETAADVQERLSLGSDLVQGYTGFVYFGPGWARQLTRGE
;
A
#
# COMPACT_ATOMS: atom_id res chain seq x y z
N MET A 1 2.20 -4.36 -26.43
CA MET A 1 1.42 -3.16 -26.80
C MET A 1 1.51 -2.04 -25.75
N TYR A 2 1.08 -2.25 -24.48
CA TYR A 2 1.13 -1.19 -23.45
C TYR A 2 2.55 -0.62 -23.20
N ARG A 3 3.58 -1.49 -23.10
CA ARG A 3 4.96 -1.05 -22.86
C ARG A 3 5.52 -0.16 -23.98
N ALA A 4 5.11 -0.38 -25.23
CA ALA A 4 5.46 0.49 -26.35
C ALA A 4 4.74 1.84 -26.21
N LEU A 5 3.44 1.83 -25.91
CA LEU A 5 2.65 3.04 -25.63
C LEU A 5 3.23 3.83 -24.45
N PHE A 6 3.62 3.15 -23.37
CA PHE A 6 4.26 3.76 -22.21
C PHE A 6 5.55 4.48 -22.61
N ASN A 7 6.44 3.81 -23.36
CA ASN A 7 7.72 4.38 -23.78
C ASN A 7 7.58 5.57 -24.74
N ILE A 8 6.56 5.58 -25.61
CA ILE A 8 6.35 6.63 -26.61
C ILE A 8 5.66 7.86 -25.99
N PHE A 9 4.60 7.66 -25.19
CA PHE A 9 3.75 8.73 -24.68
C PHE A 9 3.95 8.99 -23.19
N PHE A 10 3.68 8.01 -22.33
CA PHE A 10 3.63 8.23 -20.89
C PHE A 10 4.99 8.60 -20.29
N ARG A 11 6.09 8.10 -20.85
CA ARG A 11 7.45 8.42 -20.38
C ARG A 11 7.77 9.91 -20.51
N ARG A 12 7.16 10.62 -21.47
CA ARG A 12 7.41 12.05 -21.75
C ARG A 12 6.53 13.00 -20.96
N LEU A 13 5.42 12.51 -20.41
CA LEU A 13 4.50 13.29 -19.59
C LEU A 13 5.04 13.42 -18.15
N ASP A 14 4.65 14.49 -17.45
CA ASP A 14 4.83 14.55 -16.02
C ASP A 14 4.23 13.29 -15.34
N ALA A 15 4.92 12.76 -14.33
CA ALA A 15 4.55 11.47 -13.75
C ALA A 15 3.20 11.52 -12.99
N GLU A 16 2.94 12.64 -12.30
CA GLU A 16 1.67 12.80 -11.55
C GLU A 16 0.51 13.10 -12.51
N PHE A 17 0.76 13.86 -13.59
CA PHE A 17 -0.23 14.08 -14.64
C PHE A 17 -0.62 12.76 -15.36
N ALA A 18 0.37 11.94 -15.71
CA ALA A 18 0.12 10.62 -16.32
C ALA A 18 -0.65 9.69 -15.37
N HIS A 19 -0.38 9.77 -14.04
CA HIS A 19 -1.16 9.06 -13.04
C HIS A 19 -2.63 9.52 -13.03
N HIS A 20 -2.91 10.83 -13.07
CA HIS A 20 -4.28 11.35 -13.12
C HIS A 20 -5.04 10.89 -14.35
N LEU A 21 -4.38 10.89 -15.53
CA LEU A 21 -4.98 10.39 -16.76
C LEU A 21 -5.30 8.90 -16.68
N GLY A 22 -4.36 8.09 -16.18
CA GLY A 22 -4.58 6.66 -15.93
C GLY A 22 -5.70 6.41 -14.93
N ALA A 23 -5.75 7.19 -13.84
CA ALA A 23 -6.79 7.13 -12.83
C ALA A 23 -8.18 7.42 -13.41
N LEU A 24 -8.29 8.42 -14.29
CA LEU A 24 -9.55 8.72 -14.98
C LEU A 24 -10.03 7.50 -15.81
N VAL A 25 -9.14 6.92 -16.61
CA VAL A 25 -9.48 5.74 -17.42
C VAL A 25 -9.90 4.55 -16.54
N ILE A 26 -9.18 4.31 -15.43
CA ILE A 26 -9.52 3.23 -14.48
C ILE A 26 -10.87 3.51 -13.80
N SER A 27 -11.14 4.75 -13.41
CA SER A 27 -12.42 5.15 -12.82
C SER A 27 -13.58 4.92 -13.78
N LEU A 28 -13.45 5.34 -15.06
CA LEU A 28 -14.46 5.10 -16.10
C LEU A 28 -14.65 3.59 -16.35
N ALA A 29 -13.58 2.81 -16.41
CA ALA A 29 -13.68 1.37 -16.53
C ALA A 29 -14.44 0.73 -15.36
N GLY A 30 -14.37 1.31 -14.16
CA GLY A 30 -15.12 0.89 -12.98
C GLY A 30 -16.64 1.12 -13.06
N LEU A 31 -17.12 1.95 -13.98
CA LEU A 31 -18.56 2.15 -14.21
C LEU A 31 -19.20 1.00 -14.99
N LEU A 32 -18.40 0.24 -15.73
CA LEU A 32 -18.89 -0.89 -16.50
C LEU A 32 -19.21 -2.08 -15.59
N PRO A 33 -20.16 -2.96 -15.98
CA PRO A 33 -20.47 -4.19 -15.23
C PRO A 33 -19.21 -5.04 -15.02
N ILE A 34 -19.04 -5.54 -13.80
CA ILE A 34 -17.95 -6.46 -13.45
C ILE A 34 -18.54 -7.86 -13.38
N PRO A 35 -18.02 -8.85 -14.12
CA PRO A 35 -18.45 -10.23 -14.00
C PRO A 35 -18.23 -10.72 -12.57
N LYS A 36 -19.20 -11.45 -12.01
CA LYS A 36 -19.04 -12.11 -10.70
C LYS A 36 -17.80 -12.99 -10.73
N ARG A 37 -17.00 -12.92 -9.66
CA ARG A 37 -15.76 -13.68 -9.51
C ARG A 37 -15.85 -14.56 -8.28
N GLN A 38 -15.38 -15.80 -8.42
CA GLN A 38 -15.31 -16.70 -7.28
C GLN A 38 -14.18 -16.26 -6.36
N LYS A 39 -14.48 -16.12 -5.08
CA LYS A 39 -13.49 -15.87 -4.02
C LYS A 39 -12.96 -17.23 -3.55
N SER A 40 -11.72 -17.52 -3.89
CA SER A 40 -11.09 -18.84 -3.69
C SER A 40 -10.00 -18.84 -2.62
N VAL A 41 -9.54 -17.65 -2.19
CA VAL A 41 -8.46 -17.50 -1.21
C VAL A 41 -9.01 -16.94 0.08
N SER A 42 -8.71 -17.57 1.23
CA SER A 42 -9.08 -17.08 2.55
C SER A 42 -7.84 -16.70 3.35
N VAL A 43 -7.75 -15.43 3.80
CA VAL A 43 -6.64 -14.91 4.61
C VAL A 43 -7.22 -13.95 5.64
N ALA A 44 -6.82 -14.07 6.92
CA ALA A 44 -7.31 -13.26 8.05
C ALA A 44 -8.85 -13.22 8.16
N GLY A 45 -9.54 -14.32 7.84
CA GLY A 45 -11.01 -14.38 7.83
C GLY A 45 -11.68 -13.66 6.65
N LEU A 46 -10.90 -13.10 5.72
CA LEU A 46 -11.38 -12.40 4.53
C LEU A 46 -11.27 -13.28 3.29
N ALA A 47 -12.24 -13.15 2.38
CA ALA A 47 -12.29 -13.94 1.15
C ALA A 47 -11.86 -13.10 -0.07
N PHE A 48 -10.83 -13.54 -0.78
CA PHE A 48 -10.23 -12.89 -1.94
C PHE A 48 -10.47 -13.69 -3.22
N ILE A 49 -10.54 -13.00 -4.37
CA ILE A 49 -10.56 -13.66 -5.69
C ILE A 49 -9.19 -14.19 -6.10
N ASN A 50 -8.12 -13.61 -5.60
CA ASN A 50 -6.71 -13.96 -5.77
C ASN A 50 -5.87 -13.22 -4.73
N ARG A 51 -4.56 -13.53 -4.64
CA ARG A 51 -3.63 -12.97 -3.67
C ARG A 51 -3.03 -11.62 -4.07
N ILE A 52 -3.32 -11.11 -5.29
CA ILE A 52 -2.68 -9.92 -5.85
C ILE A 52 -3.43 -8.66 -5.46
N GLY A 53 -2.75 -7.71 -4.84
CA GLY A 53 -3.31 -6.42 -4.42
C GLY A 53 -2.66 -5.20 -5.03
N MET A 54 -3.42 -4.12 -5.08
CA MET A 54 -2.89 -2.77 -5.32
C MET A 54 -2.43 -2.19 -4.00
N ALA A 55 -1.15 -1.80 -3.93
CA ALA A 55 -0.58 -1.18 -2.73
C ALA A 55 -1.12 0.25 -2.51
N ALA A 56 -1.12 0.70 -1.24
CA ALA A 56 -1.46 2.07 -0.87
C ALA A 56 -0.66 3.11 -1.65
N GLY A 57 -1.26 4.28 -1.83
CA GLY A 57 -0.69 5.40 -2.58
C GLY A 57 -1.15 5.49 -4.03
N PHE A 58 -1.67 4.42 -4.63
CA PHE A 58 -2.23 4.45 -5.98
C PHE A 58 -3.63 5.07 -5.98
N ASP A 59 -4.54 4.53 -5.19
CA ASP A 59 -5.87 5.11 -4.94
C ASP A 59 -5.92 5.77 -3.56
N LYS A 60 -5.49 7.03 -3.48
CA LYS A 60 -5.43 7.73 -2.20
C LYS A 60 -6.80 8.07 -1.61
N ASN A 61 -7.83 8.14 -2.46
CA ASN A 61 -9.12 8.73 -2.13
C ASN A 61 -10.31 7.81 -2.38
N ALA A 62 -10.09 6.50 -2.54
CA ALA A 62 -11.14 5.49 -2.81
C ALA A 62 -11.98 5.80 -4.06
N LYS A 63 -11.33 6.26 -5.15
CA LYS A 63 -11.98 6.60 -6.43
C LYS A 63 -11.81 5.51 -7.49
N LEU A 64 -10.88 4.56 -7.30
CA LEU A 64 -10.45 3.62 -8.33
C LEU A 64 -10.77 2.16 -8.00
N ILE A 65 -11.35 1.86 -6.84
CA ILE A 65 -11.54 0.50 -6.30
C ILE A 65 -12.21 -0.43 -7.33
N ARG A 66 -13.35 -0.04 -7.90
CA ARG A 66 -14.05 -0.87 -8.88
C ARG A 66 -13.26 -1.08 -10.16
N GLY A 67 -12.58 -0.03 -10.64
CA GLY A 67 -11.73 -0.12 -11.84
C GLY A 67 -10.55 -1.06 -11.63
N LEU A 68 -9.88 -0.99 -10.48
CA LEU A 68 -8.78 -1.89 -10.11
C LEU A 68 -9.29 -3.33 -9.95
N TYR A 69 -10.44 -3.54 -9.33
CA TYR A 69 -11.08 -4.86 -9.27
C TYR A 69 -11.36 -5.43 -10.66
N ARG A 70 -11.89 -4.61 -11.57
CA ARG A 70 -12.09 -5.01 -12.98
C ARG A 70 -10.79 -5.41 -13.67
N LEU A 71 -9.68 -4.76 -13.37
CA LEU A 71 -8.35 -5.08 -13.90
C LEU A 71 -7.75 -6.37 -13.33
N GLY A 72 -8.32 -6.94 -12.27
CA GLY A 72 -7.93 -8.24 -11.74
C GLY A 72 -7.30 -8.24 -10.36
N PHE A 73 -7.23 -7.10 -9.68
CA PHE A 73 -6.74 -7.06 -8.30
C PHE A 73 -7.73 -7.72 -7.34
N GLY A 74 -7.24 -8.61 -6.49
CA GLY A 74 -8.02 -9.31 -5.46
C GLY A 74 -8.30 -8.43 -4.25
N HIS A 75 -7.42 -7.48 -3.98
CA HIS A 75 -7.63 -6.45 -2.96
C HIS A 75 -7.04 -5.10 -3.38
N VAL A 76 -7.55 -4.04 -2.78
CA VAL A 76 -7.09 -2.67 -3.02
C VAL A 76 -6.86 -1.99 -1.68
N GLU A 77 -5.62 -1.58 -1.41
CA GLU A 77 -5.29 -0.75 -0.26
C GLU A 77 -5.35 0.72 -0.66
N ILE A 78 -6.37 1.42 -0.15
CA ILE A 78 -6.54 2.87 -0.39
C ILE A 78 -5.76 3.68 0.63
N GLY A 79 -5.52 4.94 0.35
CA GLY A 79 -4.84 5.88 1.26
C GLY A 79 -3.37 6.10 0.85
N THR A 80 -2.53 6.64 1.74
CA THR A 80 -2.74 6.84 3.19
C THR A 80 -3.77 7.93 3.43
N VAL A 81 -4.72 7.67 4.30
CA VAL A 81 -5.76 8.61 4.74
C VAL A 81 -5.32 9.26 6.05
N THR A 82 -5.52 10.55 6.17
CA THR A 82 -5.29 11.33 7.40
C THR A 82 -6.61 11.92 7.91
N PRO A 83 -6.74 12.29 9.18
CA PRO A 83 -7.97 12.86 9.72
C PRO A 83 -8.51 14.02 8.89
N ARG A 84 -7.66 15.01 8.66
CA ARG A 84 -7.97 16.20 7.85
C ARG A 84 -7.41 16.04 6.44
N PRO A 85 -8.06 16.64 5.42
CA PRO A 85 -7.48 16.71 4.08
C PRO A 85 -6.14 17.45 4.10
N GLN A 86 -5.23 17.05 3.24
CA GLN A 86 -3.96 17.76 3.07
C GLN A 86 -3.44 17.64 1.64
N PRO A 87 -2.76 18.70 1.12
CA PRO A 87 -2.27 18.74 -0.27
C PRO A 87 -1.08 17.81 -0.52
N GLY A 88 -0.37 17.41 0.53
CA GLY A 88 0.93 16.74 0.45
C GLY A 88 2.09 17.71 0.28
N ASN A 89 3.23 17.21 -0.20
CA ASN A 89 4.43 18.00 -0.45
C ASN A 89 4.35 18.73 -1.80
N ASP A 90 5.22 19.72 -2.00
CA ASP A 90 5.30 20.52 -3.22
C ASP A 90 5.68 19.66 -4.43
N LYS A 91 5.23 20.08 -5.60
CA LYS A 91 5.57 19.47 -6.90
C LYS A 91 6.87 20.08 -7.46
N PRO A 92 7.64 19.28 -8.23
CA PRO A 92 7.44 17.88 -8.61
C PRO A 92 7.75 16.94 -7.45
N ARG A 93 6.97 15.88 -7.31
CA ARG A 93 7.03 14.93 -6.17
C ARG A 93 6.89 13.46 -6.55
N LEU A 94 6.90 13.17 -7.85
CA LEU A 94 6.87 11.82 -8.40
C LEU A 94 7.78 11.75 -9.62
N PHE A 95 8.76 10.85 -9.60
CA PHE A 95 9.77 10.69 -10.64
C PHE A 95 9.84 9.23 -11.09
N ARG A 96 10.06 9.02 -12.39
CA ARG A 96 10.28 7.69 -12.96
C ARG A 96 11.76 7.48 -13.21
N VAL A 97 12.21 6.26 -12.94
CA VAL A 97 13.56 5.77 -13.29
C VAL A 97 13.36 4.56 -14.20
N PRO A 98 13.06 4.78 -15.50
CA PRO A 98 12.62 3.71 -16.39
C PRO A 98 13.62 2.58 -16.58
N GLU A 99 14.90 2.90 -16.57
CA GLU A 99 16.00 1.97 -16.73
C GLU A 99 16.05 0.92 -15.62
N LEU A 100 15.53 1.29 -14.45
CA LEU A 100 15.44 0.42 -13.27
C LEU A 100 14.03 -0.10 -13.00
N ASN A 101 13.03 0.19 -13.85
CA ASN A 101 11.61 -0.02 -13.56
C ASN A 101 11.26 0.49 -12.15
N ALA A 102 11.67 1.70 -11.82
CA ALA A 102 11.56 2.26 -10.48
C ALA A 102 10.82 3.60 -10.48
N LEU A 103 10.27 3.95 -9.32
CA LEU A 103 9.68 5.27 -9.05
C LEU A 103 10.30 5.85 -7.79
N ILE A 104 10.54 7.16 -7.80
CA ILE A 104 10.86 7.93 -6.58
C ILE A 104 9.67 8.85 -6.30
N ASN A 105 9.22 8.87 -5.05
CA ASN A 105 8.13 9.72 -4.65
C ASN A 105 8.39 10.41 -3.31
N ARG A 106 7.87 11.63 -3.18
CA ARG A 106 7.80 12.41 -1.94
C ARG A 106 6.42 13.03 -1.78
N MET A 107 5.37 12.20 -1.90
CA MET A 107 3.96 12.65 -1.99
C MET A 107 3.46 13.37 -0.75
N GLY A 108 3.82 12.92 0.47
CA GLY A 108 3.44 13.57 1.73
C GLY A 108 1.96 13.38 2.10
N PHE A 109 1.39 12.21 1.80
CA PHE A 109 0.02 11.83 2.15
C PHE A 109 -1.06 12.80 1.66
N ASN A 110 -0.98 13.25 0.40
CA ASN A 110 -2.06 14.03 -0.20
C ASN A 110 -3.34 13.21 -0.29
N ASN A 111 -4.41 13.67 0.39
CA ASN A 111 -5.70 12.99 0.45
C ASN A 111 -6.84 13.93 0.85
N ASP A 112 -8.09 13.47 0.64
CA ASP A 112 -9.33 14.24 0.86
C ASP A 112 -9.81 14.21 2.34
N GLY A 113 -9.07 13.54 3.26
CA GLY A 113 -9.43 13.39 4.67
C GLY A 113 -10.39 12.23 4.96
N ALA A 114 -10.37 11.75 6.21
CA ALA A 114 -11.10 10.55 6.62
C ALA A 114 -12.61 10.66 6.42
N ILE A 115 -13.22 11.81 6.73
CA ILE A 115 -14.68 12.00 6.61
C ILE A 115 -15.12 11.87 5.15
N ALA A 116 -14.48 12.58 4.23
CA ALA A 116 -14.86 12.57 2.81
C ALA A 116 -14.64 11.19 2.17
N ILE A 117 -13.54 10.52 2.56
CA ILE A 117 -13.22 9.17 2.08
C ILE A 117 -14.20 8.14 2.67
N GLY A 118 -14.52 8.23 3.96
CA GLY A 118 -15.52 7.39 4.62
C GLY A 118 -16.90 7.48 3.96
N GLN A 119 -17.37 8.68 3.66
CA GLN A 119 -18.63 8.88 2.92
C GLN A 119 -18.59 8.24 1.52
N ARG A 120 -17.44 8.28 0.85
CA ARG A 120 -17.26 7.68 -0.48
C ARG A 120 -17.27 6.15 -0.39
N LEU A 121 -16.58 5.57 0.58
CA LEU A 121 -16.60 4.13 0.85
C LEU A 121 -18.01 3.64 1.23
N LYS A 122 -18.73 4.39 2.09
CA LYS A 122 -20.13 4.09 2.43
C LYS A 122 -21.01 3.98 1.19
N ARG A 123 -20.97 4.99 0.31
CA ARG A 123 -21.73 4.97 -0.95
C ARG A 123 -21.32 3.80 -1.84
N LEU A 124 -20.02 3.53 -1.94
CA LEU A 124 -19.51 2.40 -2.72
C LEU A 124 -20.09 1.06 -2.23
N ARG A 125 -20.08 0.83 -0.92
CA ARG A 125 -20.64 -0.38 -0.28
C ARG A 125 -22.15 -0.51 -0.50
N GLN A 126 -22.89 0.59 -0.37
CA GLN A 126 -24.34 0.60 -0.58
C GLN A 126 -24.74 0.30 -2.04
N GLN A 127 -23.94 0.72 -3.00
CA GLN A 127 -24.24 0.59 -4.42
C GLN A 127 -23.72 -0.71 -5.06
N ASN A 128 -22.87 -1.48 -4.37
CA ASN A 128 -22.20 -2.63 -4.96
C ASN A 128 -22.13 -3.80 -3.97
N SER A 129 -22.64 -4.94 -4.38
CA SER A 129 -22.58 -6.19 -3.61
C SER A 129 -21.31 -7.01 -3.87
N ASP A 130 -20.63 -6.79 -5.00
CA ASP A 130 -19.41 -7.48 -5.38
C ASP A 130 -18.25 -6.48 -5.50
N LEU A 131 -17.40 -6.48 -4.47
CA LEU A 131 -16.22 -5.61 -4.35
C LEU A 131 -15.00 -6.46 -4.01
N PRO A 132 -13.78 -5.98 -4.35
CA PRO A 132 -12.56 -6.58 -3.82
C PRO A 132 -12.50 -6.38 -2.31
N VAL A 133 -11.60 -7.08 -1.65
CA VAL A 133 -11.22 -6.72 -0.28
C VAL A 133 -10.62 -5.31 -0.28
N ILE A 134 -11.12 -4.45 0.60
CA ILE A 134 -10.72 -3.05 0.71
C ILE A 134 -9.91 -2.85 1.99
N GLY A 135 -8.61 -2.64 1.84
CA GLY A 135 -7.76 -2.16 2.91
C GLY A 135 -7.77 -0.64 2.99
N VAL A 136 -7.79 -0.10 4.20
CA VAL A 136 -7.64 1.33 4.41
C VAL A 136 -6.35 1.60 5.16
N ASN A 137 -5.41 2.22 4.46
CA ASN A 137 -4.14 2.66 5.00
C ASN A 137 -4.33 4.02 5.69
N ILE A 138 -3.98 4.09 6.98
CA ILE A 138 -4.20 5.27 7.82
C ILE A 138 -2.88 5.84 8.35
N GLY A 139 -2.84 7.15 8.53
CA GLY A 139 -1.66 7.86 9.03
C GLY A 139 -2.02 9.19 9.70
N LYS A 140 -1.03 9.81 10.35
CA LYS A 140 -1.21 11.14 10.94
C LYS A 140 -1.10 12.26 9.90
N ASN A 141 -1.74 13.39 10.15
CA ASN A 141 -1.51 14.62 9.41
C ASN A 141 -0.06 15.10 9.54
N LYS A 142 0.46 15.79 8.53
CA LYS A 142 1.82 16.32 8.51
C LYS A 142 2.10 17.27 9.68
N LEU A 143 1.12 18.12 10.00
CA LEU A 143 1.21 19.15 11.05
C LEU A 143 0.93 18.61 12.46
N THR A 144 0.48 17.37 12.61
CA THR A 144 0.25 16.77 13.93
C THR A 144 1.57 16.38 14.56
N GLU A 145 1.82 16.83 15.79
CA GLU A 145 3.00 16.47 16.56
C GLU A 145 3.06 14.95 16.82
N LEU A 146 4.26 14.39 16.99
CA LEU A 146 4.43 12.94 17.19
C LEU A 146 3.70 12.43 18.43
N THR A 147 3.69 13.20 19.51
CA THR A 147 2.99 12.89 20.76
C THR A 147 1.46 12.85 20.60
N GLN A 148 0.92 13.53 19.60
CA GLN A 148 -0.51 13.57 19.29
C GLN A 148 -0.90 12.56 18.18
N ALA A 149 0.08 11.84 17.64
CA ALA A 149 -0.16 10.87 16.57
C ALA A 149 -1.25 9.83 16.92
N PRO A 150 -1.29 9.23 18.14
CA PRO A 150 -2.34 8.26 18.48
C PRO A 150 -3.76 8.78 18.24
N ALA A 151 -4.02 10.06 18.49
CA ALA A 151 -5.34 10.66 18.28
C ALA A 151 -5.74 10.71 16.79
N ASP A 152 -4.79 10.98 15.88
CA ASP A 152 -5.02 10.99 14.45
C ASP A 152 -5.35 9.56 13.93
N TYR A 153 -4.60 8.55 14.39
CA TYR A 153 -4.86 7.16 14.02
C TYR A 153 -6.20 6.66 14.57
N ALA A 154 -6.55 6.99 15.84
CA ALA A 154 -7.84 6.67 16.42
C ALA A 154 -9.00 7.29 15.63
N PHE A 155 -8.87 8.55 15.24
CA PHE A 155 -9.87 9.25 14.43
C PHE A 155 -10.09 8.52 13.09
N CYS A 156 -9.00 8.23 12.38
CA CYS A 156 -9.09 7.51 11.10
C CYS A 156 -9.70 6.11 11.27
N ALA A 157 -9.32 5.36 12.31
CA ALA A 157 -9.87 4.05 12.58
C ALA A 157 -11.39 4.11 12.80
N ARG A 158 -11.85 5.00 13.67
CA ARG A 158 -13.27 5.18 13.98
C ARG A 158 -14.10 5.56 12.75
N GLU A 159 -13.62 6.50 11.94
CA GLU A 159 -14.35 6.98 10.77
C GLU A 159 -14.39 5.98 9.60
N LEU A 160 -13.41 5.06 9.52
CA LEU A 160 -13.20 4.24 8.32
C LEU A 160 -13.40 2.74 8.54
N ALA A 161 -13.29 2.23 9.77
CA ALA A 161 -13.33 0.79 10.04
C ALA A 161 -14.64 0.12 9.59
N GLU A 162 -15.78 0.79 9.71
CA GLU A 162 -17.07 0.25 9.27
C GLU A 162 -17.06 -0.11 7.78
N TYR A 163 -16.34 0.67 6.96
CA TYR A 163 -16.31 0.54 5.50
C TYR A 163 -15.09 -0.19 4.98
N ALA A 164 -14.09 -0.43 5.82
CA ALA A 164 -12.89 -1.20 5.53
C ALA A 164 -13.13 -2.70 5.75
N ASP A 165 -12.38 -3.55 5.03
CA ASP A 165 -12.25 -4.96 5.37
C ASP A 165 -11.05 -5.18 6.30
N TYR A 166 -9.99 -4.36 6.18
CA TYR A 166 -8.88 -4.30 7.12
C TYR A 166 -8.32 -2.88 7.23
N LEU A 167 -7.61 -2.59 8.32
CA LEU A 167 -6.87 -1.36 8.52
C LEU A 167 -5.36 -1.60 8.40
N ALA A 168 -4.64 -0.69 7.74
CA ALA A 168 -3.18 -0.70 7.67
C ALA A 168 -2.61 0.54 8.35
N VAL A 169 -1.90 0.35 9.46
CA VAL A 169 -1.27 1.43 10.22
C VAL A 169 0.06 1.79 9.57
N ASN A 170 0.14 2.97 8.96
CA ASN A 170 1.32 3.42 8.24
C ASN A 170 2.20 4.35 9.08
N VAL A 171 3.25 3.81 9.63
CA VAL A 171 4.28 4.52 10.40
C VAL A 171 5.63 4.56 9.66
N SER A 172 5.65 4.24 8.36
CA SER A 172 6.88 3.91 7.63
C SER A 172 7.21 4.82 6.45
N SER A 173 6.40 5.86 6.18
CA SER A 173 6.67 6.76 5.06
C SER A 173 7.91 7.62 5.31
N PRO A 174 8.87 7.66 4.36
CA PRO A 174 10.03 8.55 4.47
C PRO A 174 9.71 10.01 4.16
N ASN A 175 8.48 10.29 3.72
CA ASN A 175 8.09 11.58 3.15
C ASN A 175 7.30 12.47 4.14
N THR A 176 7.17 12.02 5.39
CA THR A 176 6.55 12.76 6.49
C THR A 176 7.59 12.86 7.62
N PRO A 177 8.01 14.07 8.02
CA PRO A 177 9.04 14.24 9.05
C PRO A 177 8.71 13.49 10.34
N GLY A 178 9.70 12.80 10.90
CA GLY A 178 9.59 12.06 12.16
C GLY A 178 8.65 10.84 12.15
N LEU A 179 7.96 10.56 11.05
CA LEU A 179 6.97 9.46 11.03
C LEU A 179 7.62 8.10 11.31
N ARG A 180 8.85 7.89 10.84
CA ARG A 180 9.57 6.64 11.06
C ARG A 180 10.00 6.43 12.51
N ASP A 181 10.13 7.51 13.28
CA ASP A 181 10.46 7.42 14.72
C ASP A 181 9.28 6.76 15.49
N LEU A 182 8.07 6.84 14.92
CA LEU A 182 6.90 6.13 15.47
C LEU A 182 6.96 4.60 15.29
N GLN A 183 7.93 4.05 14.57
CA GLN A 183 8.15 2.59 14.49
C GLN A 183 8.85 2.03 15.74
N GLN A 184 9.47 2.88 16.56
CA GLN A 184 10.00 2.47 17.86
C GLN A 184 8.85 1.99 18.75
N THR A 185 9.08 0.90 19.46
CA THR A 185 8.03 0.16 20.20
C THR A 185 7.27 1.05 21.18
N GLU A 186 7.94 1.96 21.89
CA GLU A 186 7.35 2.88 22.86
C GLU A 186 6.34 3.83 22.20
N SER A 187 6.65 4.32 21.00
CA SER A 187 5.79 5.22 20.25
C SER A 187 4.69 4.46 19.49
N LEU A 188 5.00 3.24 19.01
CA LEU A 188 4.10 2.44 18.20
C LEU A 188 2.98 1.80 19.02
N ARG A 189 3.28 1.31 20.22
CA ARG A 189 2.31 0.62 21.09
C ARG A 189 1.03 1.44 21.33
N PRO A 190 1.07 2.70 21.78
CA PRO A 190 -0.14 3.50 21.99
C PRO A 190 -0.93 3.73 20.71
N ILE A 191 -0.26 3.85 19.55
CA ILE A 191 -0.93 3.96 18.26
C ILE A 191 -1.69 2.67 17.95
N LEU A 192 -1.05 1.53 18.05
CA LEU A 192 -1.69 0.24 17.72
C LEU A 192 -2.83 -0.09 18.67
N GLN A 193 -2.66 0.18 19.97
CA GLN A 193 -3.71 -0.02 20.95
C GLN A 193 -4.95 0.82 20.62
N THR A 194 -4.76 2.13 20.38
CA THR A 194 -5.89 2.99 20.08
C THR A 194 -6.57 2.67 18.75
N VAL A 195 -5.82 2.19 17.73
CA VAL A 195 -6.41 1.68 16.49
C VAL A 195 -7.22 0.41 16.77
N LYS A 196 -6.70 -0.51 17.58
CA LYS A 196 -7.40 -1.75 17.96
C LYS A 196 -8.73 -1.43 18.64
N ASP A 197 -8.72 -0.50 19.58
CA ASP A 197 -9.92 -0.08 20.34
C ASP A 197 -10.98 0.57 19.45
N ASN A 198 -10.58 1.16 18.31
CA ASN A 198 -11.47 1.86 17.36
C ASN A 198 -11.67 1.11 16.03
N SER A 199 -11.17 -0.14 15.88
CA SER A 199 -11.20 -0.88 14.62
C SER A 199 -12.50 -1.62 14.33
N SER A 200 -13.45 -1.63 15.27
CA SER A 200 -14.68 -2.44 15.17
C SER A 200 -14.40 -3.92 14.91
N GLY A 201 -13.31 -4.46 15.47
CA GLY A 201 -12.88 -5.85 15.30
C GLY A 201 -12.30 -6.20 13.93
N LYS A 202 -12.02 -5.22 13.08
CA LYS A 202 -11.39 -5.46 11.76
C LYS A 202 -9.94 -5.89 11.92
N PRO A 203 -9.42 -6.75 11.03
CA PRO A 203 -8.01 -7.09 10.98
C PRO A 203 -7.14 -5.84 10.87
N ILE A 204 -6.05 -5.77 11.64
CA ILE A 204 -5.11 -4.66 11.65
C ILE A 204 -3.75 -5.16 11.19
N PHE A 205 -3.15 -4.45 10.24
CA PHE A 205 -1.80 -4.67 9.75
C PHE A 205 -0.91 -3.46 10.06
N VAL A 206 0.37 -3.70 10.38
CA VAL A 206 1.37 -2.65 10.53
C VAL A 206 2.22 -2.58 9.26
N LYS A 207 2.31 -1.40 8.63
CA LYS A 207 3.14 -1.21 7.43
C LYS A 207 4.49 -0.61 7.81
N ILE A 208 5.55 -1.37 7.52
CA ILE A 208 6.92 -1.10 7.98
C ILE A 208 7.85 -0.56 6.88
N SER A 209 8.94 0.08 7.32
CA SER A 209 10.02 0.54 6.45
C SER A 209 11.01 -0.59 6.13
N PRO A 210 11.51 -0.67 4.88
CA PRO A 210 12.61 -1.57 4.55
C PRO A 210 13.96 -1.11 5.12
N ASP A 211 14.04 0.16 5.52
CA ASP A 211 15.28 0.80 5.99
C ASP A 211 15.48 0.66 7.50
N SER A 212 14.51 0.08 8.22
CA SER A 212 14.66 -0.27 9.64
C SER A 212 15.69 -1.37 9.82
N SER A 213 16.39 -1.37 10.97
CA SER A 213 17.26 -2.47 11.35
C SER A 213 16.48 -3.78 11.52
N ASP A 214 17.15 -4.91 11.38
CA ASP A 214 16.51 -6.21 11.58
C ASP A 214 15.98 -6.34 13.02
N GLN A 215 16.66 -5.74 14.01
CA GLN A 215 16.19 -5.73 15.40
C GLN A 215 14.89 -4.93 15.54
N ASP A 216 14.79 -3.73 14.97
CA ASP A 216 13.56 -2.93 15.00
C ASP A 216 12.39 -3.68 14.35
N LEU A 217 12.65 -4.40 13.26
CA LEU A 217 11.63 -5.24 12.60
C LEU A 217 11.15 -6.38 13.49
N LEU A 218 12.06 -7.02 14.23
CA LEU A 218 11.73 -8.07 15.19
C LEU A 218 10.95 -7.52 16.39
N ASP A 219 11.27 -6.34 16.87
CA ASP A 219 10.55 -5.68 17.97
C ASP A 219 9.12 -5.31 17.54
N VAL A 220 8.91 -4.84 16.31
CA VAL A 220 7.57 -4.65 15.74
C VAL A 220 6.83 -5.98 15.62
N ALA A 221 7.48 -7.06 15.20
CA ALA A 221 6.87 -8.38 15.10
C ALA A 221 6.41 -8.90 16.47
N LYS A 222 7.24 -8.71 17.50
CA LYS A 222 6.88 -9.02 18.90
C LYS A 222 5.64 -8.24 19.34
N LEU A 223 5.59 -6.94 19.07
CA LEU A 223 4.46 -6.09 19.42
C LEU A 223 3.16 -6.50 18.69
N ILE A 224 3.24 -6.92 17.42
CA ILE A 224 2.10 -7.47 16.67
C ILE A 224 1.54 -8.72 17.37
N THR A 225 2.43 -9.59 17.86
CA THR A 225 2.03 -10.81 18.58
C THR A 225 1.42 -10.48 19.93
N GLU A 226 2.03 -9.60 20.71
CA GLU A 226 1.55 -9.17 22.03
C GLU A 226 0.17 -8.53 21.98
N LEU A 227 -0.08 -7.70 20.95
CA LEU A 227 -1.36 -7.03 20.75
C LEU A 227 -2.37 -7.87 19.98
N ASP A 228 -2.01 -9.09 19.61
CA ASP A 228 -2.81 -9.99 18.78
C ASP A 228 -3.39 -9.31 17.52
N LEU A 229 -2.52 -8.61 16.76
CA LEU A 229 -2.89 -8.02 15.49
C LEU A 229 -2.87 -9.08 14.37
N ALA A 230 -3.53 -8.78 13.25
CA ALA A 230 -3.65 -9.71 12.14
C ALA A 230 -2.30 -9.99 11.44
N GLY A 231 -1.41 -9.00 11.38
CA GLY A 231 -0.12 -9.20 10.75
C GLY A 231 0.59 -7.91 10.31
N ILE A 232 1.39 -8.03 9.24
CA ILE A 232 2.33 -7.01 8.81
C ILE A 232 2.30 -6.82 7.29
N ILE A 233 2.56 -5.58 6.82
CA ILE A 233 2.78 -5.25 5.41
C ILE A 233 4.24 -4.86 5.22
N ALA A 234 4.98 -5.69 4.53
CA ALA A 234 6.42 -5.58 4.30
C ALA A 234 6.71 -5.50 2.79
N THR A 235 7.09 -4.32 2.27
CA THR A 235 7.53 -3.08 2.94
C THR A 235 6.94 -1.82 2.29
N ASN A 236 7.21 -0.64 2.92
CA ASN A 236 7.09 0.66 2.27
C ASN A 236 8.28 0.87 1.29
N THR A 237 8.46 2.08 0.78
CA THR A 237 9.57 2.49 -0.08
C THR A 237 10.85 2.76 0.72
N THR A 238 12.02 2.66 0.06
CA THR A 238 13.34 2.86 0.67
C THR A 238 13.93 4.23 0.35
N VAL A 239 14.73 4.78 1.26
CA VAL A 239 15.61 5.93 0.97
C VAL A 239 16.96 5.50 0.41
N SER A 240 17.30 4.22 0.47
CA SER A 240 18.50 3.67 -0.15
C SER A 240 18.47 3.84 -1.68
N ARG A 241 19.64 4.03 -2.27
CA ARG A 241 19.78 4.18 -3.73
C ARG A 241 20.75 3.13 -4.26
N PRO A 242 20.40 2.46 -5.37
CA PRO A 242 21.36 1.64 -6.09
C PRO A 242 22.46 2.51 -6.70
N ALA A 243 23.62 1.94 -6.96
CA ALA A 243 24.65 2.58 -7.76
C ALA A 243 24.13 2.86 -9.18
N GLY A 244 24.43 4.04 -9.71
CA GLY A 244 24.00 4.46 -11.06
C GLY A 244 24.09 5.98 -11.22
N ASP A 245 24.10 6.43 -12.45
CA ASP A 245 24.25 7.83 -12.89
C ASP A 245 22.93 8.43 -13.40
N GLN A 246 21.81 7.73 -13.22
CA GLN A 246 20.50 8.28 -13.58
C GLN A 246 20.21 9.51 -12.71
N ARG A 247 19.97 10.64 -13.39
CA ARG A 247 19.72 11.94 -12.74
C ARG A 247 18.62 11.83 -11.67
N GLU A 248 17.58 11.05 -11.93
CA GLU A 248 16.46 10.87 -11.02
C GLU A 248 16.84 10.22 -9.69
N LEU A 249 17.95 9.47 -9.63
CA LEU A 249 18.44 8.87 -8.37
C LEU A 249 18.95 9.90 -7.37
N THR A 250 19.22 11.14 -7.81
CA THR A 250 19.57 12.25 -6.92
C THR A 250 18.37 12.86 -6.21
N GLU A 251 17.13 12.54 -6.69
CA GLU A 251 15.92 13.07 -6.10
C GLU A 251 15.67 12.47 -4.71
N THR A 252 15.24 13.32 -3.78
CA THR A 252 14.83 12.89 -2.44
C THR A 252 13.48 12.18 -2.47
N GLY A 253 13.24 11.29 -1.51
CA GLY A 253 11.98 10.56 -1.39
C GLY A 253 12.16 9.04 -1.35
N GLY A 254 11.05 8.32 -1.33
CA GLY A 254 11.04 6.86 -1.29
C GLY A 254 11.17 6.24 -2.67
N LEU A 255 12.14 5.35 -2.85
CA LEU A 255 12.35 4.55 -4.06
C LEU A 255 11.56 3.25 -3.98
N SER A 256 10.86 2.91 -5.05
CA SER A 256 10.08 1.68 -5.23
C SER A 256 10.42 0.99 -6.55
N GLY A 257 9.92 -0.23 -6.75
CA GLY A 257 10.17 -1.01 -7.95
C GLY A 257 11.33 -2.00 -7.79
N ARG A 258 11.93 -2.43 -8.91
CA ARG A 258 12.94 -3.49 -8.94
C ARG A 258 14.08 -3.32 -7.93
N PRO A 259 14.63 -2.13 -7.69
CA PRO A 259 15.73 -1.97 -6.73
C PRO A 259 15.38 -2.38 -5.29
N LEU A 260 14.09 -2.38 -4.94
CA LEU A 260 13.64 -2.77 -3.60
C LEU A 260 13.47 -4.30 -3.45
N ALA A 261 13.54 -5.08 -4.52
CA ALA A 261 13.18 -6.50 -4.53
C ALA A 261 14.01 -7.34 -3.54
N SER A 262 15.34 -7.17 -3.50
CA SER A 262 16.22 -7.93 -2.59
C SER A 262 15.87 -7.67 -1.13
N ARG A 263 15.90 -6.39 -0.71
CA ARG A 263 15.66 -6.04 0.70
C ARG A 263 14.25 -6.45 1.15
N SER A 264 13.23 -6.31 0.30
CA SER A 264 11.89 -6.72 0.68
C SER A 264 11.72 -8.25 0.81
N LYS A 265 12.56 -9.06 0.11
CA LYS A 265 12.63 -10.51 0.32
C LYS A 265 13.33 -10.89 1.62
N GLU A 266 14.47 -10.25 1.90
CA GLU A 266 15.19 -10.45 3.17
C GLU A 266 14.27 -10.18 4.37
N VAL A 267 13.55 -9.04 4.33
CA VAL A 267 12.58 -8.66 5.36
C VAL A 267 11.44 -9.69 5.47
N LEU A 268 10.93 -10.20 4.34
CA LEU A 268 9.91 -11.24 4.33
C LEU A 268 10.39 -12.50 5.06
N ILE A 269 11.59 -12.98 4.74
CA ILE A 269 12.17 -14.18 5.35
C ILE A 269 12.33 -13.99 6.87
N LEU A 270 12.91 -12.86 7.28
CA LEU A 270 13.09 -12.49 8.68
C LEU A 270 11.74 -12.51 9.43
N LEU A 271 10.75 -11.84 8.87
CA LEU A 271 9.44 -11.69 9.50
C LEU A 271 8.64 -12.99 9.50
N ARG A 272 8.78 -13.86 8.47
CA ARG A 272 8.10 -15.14 8.48
C ARG A 272 8.57 -16.03 9.63
N ALA A 273 9.86 -16.00 9.93
CA ALA A 273 10.41 -16.70 11.08
C ALA A 273 9.91 -16.14 12.42
N ALA A 274 9.76 -14.82 12.53
CA ALA A 274 9.34 -14.13 13.76
C ALA A 274 7.83 -14.13 14.01
N LEU A 275 7.01 -14.31 12.95
CA LEU A 275 5.54 -14.21 13.00
C LEU A 275 4.86 -15.51 12.53
N PRO A 276 5.10 -16.66 13.22
CA PRO A 276 4.39 -17.88 12.87
C PRO A 276 2.87 -17.69 13.05
N GLY A 277 2.09 -18.01 12.01
CA GLY A 277 0.63 -17.91 12.06
C GLY A 277 0.03 -16.50 11.88
N LYS A 278 0.83 -15.44 11.84
CA LYS A 278 0.36 -14.09 11.48
C LYS A 278 0.48 -13.88 9.97
N VAL A 279 -0.39 -13.03 9.43
CA VAL A 279 -0.42 -12.74 8.00
C VAL A 279 0.70 -11.79 7.59
N ILE A 280 1.41 -12.11 6.52
CA ILE A 280 2.40 -11.23 5.90
C ILE A 280 1.94 -10.86 4.48
N ILE A 281 1.75 -9.56 4.26
CA ILE A 281 1.51 -8.99 2.92
C ILE A 281 2.85 -8.49 2.39
N SER A 282 3.38 -9.16 1.36
CA SER A 282 4.69 -8.81 0.78
C SER A 282 4.54 -7.72 -0.26
N VAL A 283 5.36 -6.65 -0.15
CA VAL A 283 5.33 -5.49 -1.05
C VAL A 283 6.77 -5.07 -1.38
N GLY A 284 7.02 -4.74 -2.65
CA GLY A 284 8.30 -4.19 -3.11
C GLY A 284 8.99 -5.08 -4.15
N GLY A 285 9.23 -4.52 -5.34
CA GLY A 285 9.98 -5.15 -6.41
C GLY A 285 9.27 -6.28 -7.16
N ILE A 286 7.96 -6.43 -7.04
CA ILE A 286 7.18 -7.46 -7.75
C ILE A 286 6.86 -6.97 -9.17
N GLU A 287 7.31 -7.72 -10.18
CA GLU A 287 7.11 -7.42 -11.60
C GLU A 287 6.42 -8.56 -12.36
N THR A 288 6.73 -9.81 -12.02
CA THR A 288 6.35 -11.02 -12.77
C THR A 288 5.60 -12.04 -11.93
N ALA A 289 4.98 -13.03 -12.58
CA ALA A 289 4.38 -14.18 -11.90
C ALA A 289 5.41 -15.00 -11.10
N ALA A 290 6.65 -15.09 -11.60
CA ALA A 290 7.73 -15.78 -10.89
C ALA A 290 8.07 -15.07 -9.56
N ASP A 291 8.05 -13.72 -9.54
CA ASP A 291 8.25 -12.98 -8.29
C ASP A 291 7.12 -13.27 -7.28
N VAL A 292 5.87 -13.38 -7.75
CA VAL A 292 4.74 -13.76 -6.88
C VAL A 292 4.95 -15.16 -6.31
N GLN A 293 5.26 -16.13 -7.14
CA GLN A 293 5.53 -17.52 -6.73
C GLN A 293 6.66 -17.56 -5.69
N GLU A 294 7.75 -16.84 -5.93
CA GLU A 294 8.86 -16.73 -4.98
C GLU A 294 8.41 -16.16 -3.64
N ARG A 295 7.62 -15.06 -3.65
CA ARG A 295 7.11 -14.46 -2.39
C ARG A 295 6.20 -15.41 -1.62
N LEU A 296 5.32 -16.12 -2.29
CA LEU A 296 4.44 -17.11 -1.67
C LEU A 296 5.25 -18.30 -1.11
N SER A 297 6.26 -18.78 -1.82
CA SER A 297 7.14 -19.87 -1.33
C SER A 297 7.98 -19.46 -0.13
N LEU A 298 8.34 -18.18 -0.02
CA LEU A 298 9.01 -17.59 1.14
C LEU A 298 8.07 -17.30 2.33
N GLY A 299 6.77 -17.61 2.18
CA GLY A 299 5.80 -17.55 3.27
C GLY A 299 4.96 -16.28 3.33
N SER A 300 4.87 -15.48 2.26
CA SER A 300 3.86 -14.42 2.23
C SER A 300 2.47 -15.00 2.00
N ASP A 301 1.45 -14.39 2.60
CA ASP A 301 0.05 -14.79 2.43
C ASP A 301 -0.61 -14.06 1.26
N LEU A 302 -0.26 -12.79 1.09
CA LEU A 302 -0.71 -11.90 0.03
C LEU A 302 0.48 -11.10 -0.53
N VAL A 303 0.33 -10.60 -1.75
CA VAL A 303 1.31 -9.72 -2.38
C VAL A 303 0.65 -8.44 -2.87
N GLN A 304 1.36 -7.33 -2.79
CA GLN A 304 0.91 -6.06 -3.34
C GLN A 304 1.97 -5.45 -4.25
N GLY A 305 1.51 -4.72 -5.26
CA GLY A 305 2.39 -3.94 -6.10
C GLY A 305 1.81 -2.60 -6.50
N TYR A 306 2.69 -1.73 -6.93
CA TYR A 306 2.38 -0.39 -7.44
C TYR A 306 3.18 -0.13 -8.71
N THR A 307 4.50 -0.10 -8.60
CA THR A 307 5.43 0.27 -9.66
C THR A 307 5.34 -0.68 -10.86
N GLY A 308 5.19 -1.99 -10.62
CA GLY A 308 4.97 -2.97 -11.68
C GLY A 308 3.72 -2.63 -12.51
N PHE A 309 2.60 -2.26 -11.86
CA PHE A 309 1.40 -1.85 -12.58
C PHE A 309 1.63 -0.62 -13.47
N VAL A 310 2.40 0.37 -12.99
CA VAL A 310 2.73 1.56 -13.79
C VAL A 310 3.50 1.20 -15.05
N TYR A 311 4.48 0.29 -14.97
CA TYR A 311 5.33 -0.09 -16.11
C TYR A 311 4.75 -1.17 -17.02
N PHE A 312 3.96 -2.10 -16.48
CA PHE A 312 3.42 -3.24 -17.25
C PHE A 312 1.95 -3.08 -17.63
N GLY A 313 1.22 -2.13 -17.02
CA GLY A 313 -0.09 -1.68 -17.45
C GLY A 313 -1.27 -2.55 -17.01
N PRO A 314 -2.45 -2.32 -17.65
CA PRO A 314 -3.74 -2.79 -17.12
C PRO A 314 -3.91 -4.33 -17.10
N GLY A 315 -3.09 -5.07 -17.87
CA GLY A 315 -3.08 -6.54 -17.85
C GLY A 315 -2.21 -7.16 -16.74
N TRP A 316 -1.42 -6.36 -16.05
CA TRP A 316 -0.39 -6.83 -15.13
C TRP A 316 -0.94 -7.69 -13.99
N ALA A 317 -1.97 -7.24 -13.29
CA ALA A 317 -2.55 -8.01 -12.18
C ALA A 317 -2.98 -9.42 -12.60
N ARG A 318 -3.63 -9.56 -13.78
CA ARG A 318 -4.02 -10.87 -14.33
C ARG A 318 -2.84 -11.75 -14.76
N GLN A 319 -1.72 -11.14 -15.16
CA GLN A 319 -0.50 -11.89 -15.47
C GLN A 319 0.14 -12.45 -14.20
N LEU A 320 0.08 -11.70 -13.11
CA LEU A 320 0.62 -12.12 -11.82
C LEU A 320 -0.11 -13.33 -11.21
N THR A 321 -1.43 -13.48 -11.46
CA THR A 321 -2.20 -14.63 -10.92
C THR A 321 -1.73 -15.99 -11.44
N ARG A 322 -0.88 -16.03 -12.47
CA ARG A 322 -0.24 -17.27 -12.94
C ARG A 322 0.85 -17.79 -11.99
N GLY A 323 1.28 -16.98 -11.02
CA GLY A 323 2.26 -17.34 -9.99
C GLY A 323 1.66 -17.78 -8.66
N GLU A 324 0.33 -17.88 -8.57
CA GLU A 324 -0.38 -18.31 -7.35
C GLU A 324 -0.44 -19.82 -7.18
#